data_608d81b2e557aa4eeb4558f69a26f154
#
_entry.id   608d81b2e557aa4eeb4558f69a26f154
#
_cell.length_a   1.000
_cell.length_b   1.000
_cell.length_c   1.000
_cell.angle_alpha   90.00
_cell.angle_beta   90.00
_cell.angle_gamma   90.00
#
_symmetry.space_group_name_H-M   'P 1'
#
loop_
_entity.id
_entity.type
_entity.pdbx_description
1 polymer ?
#
loop_
_entity_poly.entity_id
_entity_poly.type
_entity_poly.pdbx_seq_one_letter_code
_entity_poly.pdbx_strand_id
1 'polypeptide(L)' 'VLPFAFVGAGTKVGAGCIINAGAIVDHNAVLEDGVHAAPRATIKAGATVERCMKVDSGEIIRSPWEK' A
#
# COMPACT_ATOMS: atom_id res chain seq x y z
N VAL A 1 10.21 -3.84 1.81
CA VAL A 1 9.14 -4.56 2.52
C VAL A 1 9.69 -5.01 3.87
N LEU A 2 9.10 -4.56 4.95
CA LEU A 2 9.57 -4.83 6.31
C LEU A 2 8.82 -6.03 6.93
N PRO A 3 9.28 -6.52 8.11
CA PRO A 3 8.69 -7.72 8.73
C PRO A 3 7.19 -7.62 8.91
N PHE A 4 6.51 -8.73 8.72
CA PHE A 4 5.06 -8.87 8.84
C PHE A 4 4.25 -8.02 7.86
N ALA A 5 4.90 -7.36 6.91
CA ALA A 5 4.20 -6.70 5.82
C ALA A 5 3.75 -7.75 4.80
N PHE A 6 2.61 -7.49 4.16
CA PHE A 6 2.05 -8.37 3.15
C PHE A 6 1.85 -7.60 1.85
N VAL A 7 2.27 -8.19 0.75
CA VAL A 7 2.01 -7.62 -0.59
C VAL A 7 1.33 -8.71 -1.41
N GLY A 8 0.10 -8.45 -1.79
CA GLY A 8 -0.72 -9.43 -2.51
C GLY A 8 -0.35 -9.58 -3.98
N ALA A 9 -0.87 -10.66 -4.58
CA ALA A 9 -0.59 -10.98 -5.97
C ALA A 9 -1.09 -9.91 -6.91
N GLY A 10 -0.36 -9.68 -8.00
CA GLY A 10 -0.71 -8.70 -9.01
C GLY A 10 -0.52 -7.25 -8.61
N THR A 11 0.00 -6.99 -7.42
CA THR A 11 0.29 -5.64 -6.95
C THR A 11 1.52 -5.09 -7.67
N LYS A 12 1.44 -3.83 -8.05
CA LYS A 12 2.57 -3.12 -8.63
C LYS A 12 3.11 -2.13 -7.61
N VAL A 13 4.41 -2.24 -7.35
CA VAL A 13 5.09 -1.39 -6.37
C VAL A 13 6.17 -0.60 -7.11
N GLY A 14 6.03 0.71 -7.13
CA GLY A 14 6.96 1.60 -7.82
C GLY A 14 8.30 1.70 -7.12
N ALA A 15 9.20 2.42 -7.75
CA ALA A 15 10.56 2.61 -7.25
C ALA A 15 10.55 3.44 -5.96
N GLY A 16 11.42 3.07 -5.01
CA GLY A 16 11.59 3.84 -3.79
C GLY A 16 10.44 3.75 -2.79
N CYS A 17 9.51 2.83 -2.99
CA CYS A 17 8.42 2.63 -2.02
C CYS A 17 8.93 1.97 -0.75
N ILE A 18 8.32 2.37 0.38
CA ILE A 18 8.57 1.73 1.66
C ILE A 18 7.26 1.11 2.14
N ILE A 19 7.28 -0.19 2.38
CA ILE A 19 6.13 -0.89 2.96
C ILE A 19 6.57 -1.32 4.36
N ASN A 20 6.10 -0.60 5.35
CA ASN A 20 6.58 -0.70 6.72
C ASN A 20 5.98 -1.90 7.46
N ALA A 21 6.43 -2.12 8.69
CA ALA A 21 6.07 -3.31 9.45
C ALA A 21 4.56 -3.46 9.62
N GLY A 22 4.05 -4.65 9.31
CA GLY A 22 2.64 -4.96 9.47
C GLY A 22 1.70 -4.28 8.48
N ALA A 23 2.23 -3.51 7.52
CA ALA A 23 1.39 -2.92 6.49
C ALA A 23 0.86 -4.00 5.55
N ILE A 24 -0.34 -3.82 5.06
CA ILE A 24 -0.99 -4.76 4.16
C ILE A 24 -1.31 -4.05 2.85
N VAL A 25 -0.77 -4.59 1.77
CA VAL A 25 -1.10 -4.14 0.41
C VAL A 25 -1.80 -5.31 -0.25
N ASP A 26 -3.09 -5.18 -0.47
CA ASP A 26 -3.90 -6.28 -0.99
C ASP A 26 -3.67 -6.47 -2.49
N HIS A 27 -4.27 -7.51 -3.05
CA HIS A 27 -4.03 -7.90 -4.43
C HIS A 27 -4.43 -6.80 -5.43
N ASN A 28 -3.70 -6.74 -6.54
CA ASN A 28 -3.95 -5.82 -7.65
C ASN A 28 -3.95 -4.34 -7.27
N ALA A 29 -3.32 -3.98 -6.16
CA ALA A 29 -3.12 -2.59 -5.81
C ALA A 29 -1.96 -2.01 -6.63
N VAL A 30 -1.92 -0.69 -6.73
CA VAL A 30 -0.84 0.01 -7.42
C VAL A 30 -0.27 1.08 -6.47
N LEU A 31 0.99 0.95 -6.15
CA LEU A 31 1.72 1.99 -5.42
C LEU A 31 2.65 2.67 -6.41
N GLU A 32 2.41 3.96 -6.66
CA GLU A 32 3.29 4.72 -7.55
C GLU A 32 4.61 5.00 -6.85
N ASP A 33 5.56 5.59 -7.58
CA ASP A 33 6.91 5.77 -7.06
C ASP A 33 6.94 6.60 -5.77
N GLY A 34 7.79 6.22 -4.83
CA GLY A 34 8.02 6.97 -3.61
C GLY A 34 6.92 6.88 -2.56
N VAL A 35 5.98 5.97 -2.71
CA VAL A 35 4.91 5.79 -1.73
C VAL A 35 5.47 5.19 -0.44
N HIS A 36 5.04 5.73 0.69
CA HIS A 36 5.39 5.20 2.00
C HIS A 36 4.12 4.69 2.69
N ALA A 37 4.00 3.39 2.82
CA ALA A 37 2.96 2.76 3.63
C ALA A 37 3.51 2.58 5.04
N ALA A 38 3.02 3.38 5.97
CA ALA A 38 3.48 3.39 7.35
C ALA A 38 3.08 2.11 8.08
N PRO A 39 3.60 1.86 9.30
CA PRO A 39 3.28 0.61 10.01
C PRO A 39 1.77 0.38 10.12
N ARG A 40 1.34 -0.83 9.79
CA ARG A 40 -0.06 -1.26 9.84
C ARG A 40 -1.02 -0.50 8.95
N ALA A 41 -0.52 0.26 7.98
CA ALA A 41 -1.38 0.84 6.96
C ALA A 41 -1.98 -0.28 6.11
N THR A 42 -3.20 -0.08 5.62
CA THR A 42 -3.86 -1.06 4.78
C THR A 42 -4.25 -0.41 3.46
N ILE A 43 -3.80 -1.01 2.37
CA ILE A 43 -4.18 -0.58 1.02
C ILE A 43 -5.00 -1.71 0.44
N LYS A 44 -6.28 -1.45 0.21
CA LYS A 44 -7.22 -2.50 -0.17
C LYS A 44 -7.08 -2.86 -1.64
N ALA A 45 -7.66 -3.98 -2.01
CA ALA A 45 -7.51 -4.54 -3.36
C ALA A 45 -7.90 -3.54 -4.44
N GLY A 46 -7.07 -3.46 -5.48
CA GLY A 46 -7.32 -2.60 -6.62
C GLY A 46 -7.12 -1.11 -6.39
N ALA A 47 -6.75 -0.69 -5.19
CA ALA A 47 -6.55 0.72 -4.88
C ALA A 47 -5.25 1.22 -5.51
N THR A 48 -5.23 2.50 -5.86
CA THR A 48 -4.03 3.17 -6.35
C THR A 48 -3.61 4.23 -5.34
N VAL A 49 -2.33 4.20 -4.94
CA VAL A 49 -1.75 5.22 -4.08
C VAL A 49 -0.83 6.07 -4.93
N GLU A 50 -1.09 7.36 -4.95
CA GLU A 50 -0.40 8.29 -5.82
C GLU A 50 1.04 8.51 -5.39
N ARG A 51 1.82 8.97 -6.34
CA ARG A 51 3.26 9.19 -6.20
C ARG A 51 3.60 10.00 -4.95
N CYS A 52 4.60 9.54 -4.22
CA CYS A 52 5.14 10.18 -3.02
C CYS A 52 4.14 10.35 -1.87
N MET A 53 2.99 9.72 -1.94
CA MET A 53 2.00 9.79 -0.88
C MET A 53 2.43 8.95 0.32
N LYS A 54 2.15 9.46 1.51
CA LYS A 54 2.32 8.67 2.73
C LYS A 54 0.97 8.21 3.24
N VAL A 55 0.84 6.91 3.41
CA VAL A 55 -0.34 6.33 4.06
C VAL A 55 0.01 6.18 5.53
N ASP A 56 -0.68 6.91 6.39
CA ASP A 56 -0.35 6.95 7.81
C ASP A 56 -0.60 5.63 8.52
N SER A 57 0.02 5.46 9.68
CA SER A 57 -0.16 4.25 10.49
C SER A 57 -1.64 3.99 10.77
N GLY A 58 -2.07 2.77 10.46
CA GLY A 58 -3.46 2.37 10.67
C GLY A 58 -4.45 2.95 9.67
N GLU A 59 -4.01 3.77 8.74
CA GLU A 59 -4.89 4.33 7.71
C GLU A 59 -5.28 3.25 6.71
N ILE A 60 -6.51 3.34 6.20
CA ILE A 60 -7.03 2.40 5.21
C ILE A 60 -7.31 3.16 3.92
N ILE A 61 -6.65 2.76 2.85
CA ILE A 61 -6.96 3.25 1.51
C ILE A 61 -7.94 2.27 0.89
N ARG A 62 -9.12 2.75 0.54
CA ARG A 62 -10.21 1.89 0.08
C ARG A 62 -10.07 1.51 -1.37
N SER A 63 -10.65 0.37 -1.73
CA SER A 63 -10.78 -0.04 -3.13
C SER A 63 -11.65 0.97 -3.88
N PRO A 64 -11.39 1.18 -5.19
CA PRO A 64 -12.14 2.21 -5.95
C PRO A 64 -13.63 1.91 -6.10
N TRP A 65 -14.03 0.65 -5.94
CA TRP A 65 -15.45 0.25 -5.98
C TRP A 65 -16.17 0.38 -4.63
N GLU A 66 -15.44 0.73 -3.56
CA GLU A 66 -16.07 0.96 -2.25
C GLU A 66 -16.56 2.39 -2.14
N LYS A 67 -17.65 2.55 -1.49
CA LYS A 67 -18.23 3.88 -1.27
C LYS A 67 -17.99 4.36 0.14
#